data_0f1af5e5ab064c02397f00ddbfcc22d0
#
_entry.id   0f1af5e5ab064c02397f00ddbfcc22d0
#
_cell.length_a   1.000
_cell.length_b   1.000
_cell.length_c   1.000
_cell.angle_alpha   90.00
_cell.angle_beta   90.00
_cell.angle_gamma   90.00
#
_symmetry.space_group_name_H-M   'P 1'
#
loop_
_entity.id
_entity.type
_entity.pdbx_description
1 polymer ?
#
loop_
_entity_poly.entity_id
_entity_poly.type
_entity_poly.pdbx_seq_one_letter_code
_entity_poly.pdbx_strand_id
1 'polypeptide(L)'
;METAPSPLPQPLVIASDGLRLAGLLFRPAGAARGALLVCHGAGSRKENHTLMGEQAAAEGLAALTFDFRGHGDRDGLMGPEGWHDAVAAGEALLAASDAPWLAARGASMGGCFLLLAARARPALFRSLALLCPADGASLLAGLDEMEEPENADDPDREYYGRFDAVGLRPFLRGLDLVGTARGLPRVLLAHARDDDAVPFAHSVRLATALAAPTRFIVLNEGGHHGPGRSPLVARATLAWAKKHGG
;
A
#
# COMPACT_ATOMS: atom_id res chain seq x y z
N MET A 1 2.62 33.38 -8.10
CA MET A 1 2.02 33.19 -6.76
C MET A 1 2.79 32.06 -6.12
N GLU A 2 3.60 32.39 -5.14
CA GLU A 2 4.31 31.40 -4.32
C GLU A 2 3.27 30.63 -3.52
N THR A 3 3.15 29.34 -3.76
CA THR A 3 2.26 28.48 -2.98
C THR A 3 2.83 28.39 -1.57
N ALA A 4 2.04 28.73 -0.56
CA ALA A 4 2.43 28.54 0.83
C ALA A 4 2.95 27.10 1.01
N PRO A 5 4.03 26.89 1.77
CA PRO A 5 4.55 25.55 2.02
C PRO A 5 3.46 24.68 2.64
N SER A 6 3.33 23.43 2.13
CA SER A 6 2.42 22.46 2.73
C SER A 6 2.78 22.29 4.21
N PRO A 7 1.79 22.22 5.11
CA PRO A 7 2.07 21.99 6.51
C PRO A 7 2.83 20.68 6.71
N LEU A 8 3.76 20.65 7.68
CA LEU A 8 4.51 19.44 8.03
C LEU A 8 3.55 18.30 8.37
N PRO A 9 3.90 17.05 8.04
CA PRO A 9 3.09 15.90 8.37
C PRO A 9 2.92 15.77 9.90
N GLN A 10 1.72 15.41 10.32
CA GLN A 10 1.37 15.26 11.73
C GLN A 10 1.44 13.78 12.11
N PRO A 11 2.10 13.42 13.23
CA PRO A 11 2.05 12.05 13.74
C PRO A 11 0.60 11.64 14.05
N LEU A 12 0.23 10.41 13.64
CA LEU A 12 -1.04 9.80 13.96
C LEU A 12 -0.81 8.40 14.53
N VAL A 13 -1.44 8.07 15.64
CA VAL A 13 -1.44 6.71 16.19
C VAL A 13 -2.70 6.00 15.74
N ILE A 14 -2.53 4.80 15.18
CA ILE A 14 -3.61 3.96 14.66
C ILE A 14 -3.73 2.73 15.54
N ALA A 15 -4.92 2.47 16.08
CA ALA A 15 -5.19 1.25 16.84
C ALA A 15 -5.61 0.13 15.88
N SER A 16 -4.89 -1.01 15.90
CA SER A 16 -5.18 -2.20 15.10
C SER A 16 -4.91 -3.46 15.91
N ASP A 17 -5.93 -4.28 16.16
CA ASP A 17 -5.82 -5.55 16.90
C ASP A 17 -5.06 -5.44 18.24
N GLY A 18 -5.27 -4.36 18.99
CA GLY A 18 -4.56 -4.09 20.24
C GLY A 18 -3.14 -3.51 20.08
N LEU A 19 -2.63 -3.39 18.85
CA LEU A 19 -1.35 -2.75 18.52
C LEU A 19 -1.55 -1.23 18.30
N ARG A 20 -0.45 -0.50 18.41
CA ARG A 20 -0.37 0.93 18.12
C ARG A 20 0.56 1.15 16.93
N LEU A 21 0.00 1.35 15.75
CA LEU A 21 0.76 1.62 14.54
C LEU A 21 1.05 3.12 14.43
N ALA A 22 2.17 3.47 13.79
CA ALA A 22 2.54 4.86 13.54
C ALA A 22 2.16 5.29 12.13
N GLY A 23 1.59 6.49 12.02
CA GLY A 23 1.30 7.14 10.76
C GLY A 23 1.79 8.59 10.70
N LEU A 24 1.89 9.09 9.47
CA LEU A 24 2.11 10.49 9.15
C LEU A 24 0.90 11.00 8.37
N LEU A 25 0.15 11.89 8.97
CA LEU A 25 -1.03 12.52 8.38
C LEU A 25 -0.63 13.81 7.66
N PHE A 26 -0.95 13.90 6.39
CA PHE A 26 -0.77 15.05 5.53
C PHE A 26 -2.13 15.73 5.30
N ARG A 27 -2.25 16.99 5.63
CA ARG A 27 -3.49 17.75 5.46
C ARG A 27 -3.39 18.72 4.28
N PRO A 28 -4.43 18.85 3.45
CA PRO A 28 -4.50 19.94 2.47
C PRO A 28 -4.65 21.29 3.17
N ALA A 29 -4.37 22.38 2.46
CA ALA A 29 -4.51 23.73 2.99
C ALA A 29 -5.96 24.13 3.37
N GLY A 30 -6.97 23.39 2.92
CA GLY A 30 -8.38 23.61 3.24
C GLY A 30 -9.08 22.31 3.62
N ALA A 31 -10.41 22.28 3.53
CA ALA A 31 -11.17 21.06 3.74
C ALA A 31 -10.74 19.96 2.77
N ALA A 32 -10.58 18.74 3.26
CA ALA A 32 -10.20 17.61 2.44
C ALA A 32 -11.34 17.24 1.49
N ARG A 33 -11.04 17.19 0.17
CA ARG A 33 -12.01 16.75 -0.85
C ARG A 33 -12.16 15.24 -0.91
N GLY A 34 -11.27 14.51 -0.26
CA GLY A 34 -11.20 13.06 -0.14
C GLY A 34 -9.90 12.67 0.57
N ALA A 35 -9.65 11.39 0.66
CA ALA A 35 -8.49 10.85 1.35
C ALA A 35 -7.73 9.81 0.51
N LEU A 36 -6.40 9.72 0.72
CA LEU A 36 -5.51 8.72 0.14
C LEU A 36 -4.70 8.00 1.23
N LEU A 37 -4.98 6.71 1.42
CA LEU A 37 -4.14 5.84 2.23
C LEU A 37 -2.97 5.30 1.41
N VAL A 38 -1.76 5.26 1.98
CA VAL A 38 -0.56 4.71 1.33
C VAL A 38 -0.02 3.54 2.15
N CYS A 39 -0.07 2.34 1.57
CA CYS A 39 0.38 1.07 2.11
C CYS A 39 1.75 0.70 1.50
N HIS A 40 2.80 0.67 2.32
CA HIS A 40 4.16 0.38 1.88
C HIS A 40 4.41 -1.12 1.62
N GLY A 41 5.48 -1.45 0.89
CA GLY A 41 5.96 -2.83 0.69
C GLY A 41 6.81 -3.33 1.87
N ALA A 42 7.19 -4.62 1.83
CA ALA A 42 8.15 -5.20 2.78
C ALA A 42 9.47 -4.41 2.73
N GLY A 43 10.16 -4.29 3.86
CA GLY A 43 11.40 -3.52 3.96
C GLY A 43 11.25 -2.01 3.79
N SER A 44 10.02 -1.48 3.87
CA SER A 44 9.75 -0.04 3.75
C SER A 44 9.05 0.48 5.01
N ARG A 45 8.89 1.79 5.10
CA ARG A 45 8.25 2.48 6.21
C ARG A 45 7.57 3.76 5.74
N LYS A 46 6.73 4.35 6.59
CA LYS A 46 5.91 5.53 6.31
C LYS A 46 6.69 6.73 5.75
N GLU A 47 7.93 6.95 6.24
CA GLU A 47 8.78 8.07 5.81
C GLU A 47 9.15 7.99 4.32
N ASN A 48 9.32 6.78 3.78
CA ASN A 48 9.68 6.55 2.39
C ASN A 48 8.57 7.00 1.41
N HIS A 49 7.37 7.31 1.94
CA HIS A 49 6.20 7.72 1.16
C HIS A 49 5.76 9.16 1.40
N THR A 50 6.57 9.95 2.10
CA THR A 50 6.29 11.37 2.42
C THR A 50 5.96 12.18 1.18
N LEU A 51 6.72 12.03 0.09
CA LEU A 51 6.47 12.72 -1.17
C LEU A 51 5.06 12.44 -1.73
N MET A 52 4.58 11.20 -1.63
CA MET A 52 3.22 10.85 -2.09
C MET A 52 2.15 11.52 -1.21
N GLY A 53 2.38 11.59 0.11
CA GLY A 53 1.51 12.29 1.05
C GLY A 53 1.43 13.79 0.76
N GLU A 54 2.58 14.43 0.54
CA GLU A 54 2.68 15.85 0.17
C GLU A 54 1.98 16.16 -1.15
N GLN A 55 2.21 15.33 -2.18
CA GLN A 55 1.55 15.47 -3.47
C GLN A 55 0.03 15.33 -3.35
N ALA A 56 -0.46 14.39 -2.54
CA ALA A 56 -1.89 14.23 -2.29
C ALA A 56 -2.47 15.47 -1.58
N ALA A 57 -1.77 15.99 -0.57
CA ALA A 57 -2.19 17.20 0.15
C ALA A 57 -2.24 18.43 -0.77
N ALA A 58 -1.24 18.61 -1.64
CA ALA A 58 -1.21 19.67 -2.65
C ALA A 58 -2.38 19.57 -3.64
N GLU A 59 -2.87 18.36 -3.90
CA GLU A 59 -4.02 18.07 -4.76
C GLU A 59 -5.37 18.12 -4.01
N GLY A 60 -5.37 18.56 -2.73
CA GLY A 60 -6.58 18.74 -1.91
C GLY A 60 -7.10 17.45 -1.27
N LEU A 61 -6.29 16.40 -1.18
CA LEU A 61 -6.62 15.17 -0.48
C LEU A 61 -5.91 15.12 0.87
N ALA A 62 -6.59 14.67 1.92
CA ALA A 62 -5.87 14.24 3.11
C ALA A 62 -5.13 12.93 2.78
N ALA A 63 -3.91 12.75 3.29
CA ALA A 63 -3.20 11.50 3.06
C ALA A 63 -2.62 10.95 4.36
N LEU A 64 -2.50 9.62 4.42
CA LEU A 64 -1.86 8.92 5.52
C LEU A 64 -0.87 7.90 4.94
N THR A 65 0.38 8.03 5.35
CA THR A 65 1.37 6.96 5.26
C THR A 65 1.50 6.33 6.64
N PHE A 66 1.65 5.02 6.75
CA PHE A 66 1.71 4.35 8.05
C PHE A 66 2.64 3.14 7.97
N ASP A 67 3.15 2.72 9.12
CA ASP A 67 3.91 1.48 9.24
C ASP A 67 2.96 0.33 9.53
N PHE A 68 3.00 -0.71 8.70
CA PHE A 68 2.37 -1.98 9.02
C PHE A 68 2.97 -2.58 10.29
N ARG A 69 2.20 -3.43 11.00
CA ARG A 69 2.73 -4.21 12.12
C ARG A 69 4.06 -4.88 11.75
N GLY A 70 4.98 -4.96 12.66
CA GLY A 70 6.30 -5.54 12.42
C GLY A 70 7.26 -4.68 11.60
N HIS A 71 6.85 -3.50 11.09
CA HIS A 71 7.71 -2.58 10.34
C HIS A 71 7.96 -1.28 11.11
N GLY A 72 9.06 -0.59 10.77
CA GLY A 72 9.47 0.60 11.51
C GLY A 72 9.75 0.32 12.98
N ASP A 73 9.56 1.32 13.85
CA ASP A 73 9.81 1.24 15.31
C ASP A 73 8.60 0.69 16.07
N ARG A 74 7.84 -0.29 15.52
CA ARG A 74 6.54 -0.66 16.09
C ARG A 74 6.45 -2.07 16.61
N ASP A 75 5.49 -2.26 17.54
CA ASP A 75 5.17 -3.54 18.15
C ASP A 75 4.54 -4.50 17.13
N GLY A 76 4.58 -5.78 17.48
CA GLY A 76 3.97 -6.85 16.71
C GLY A 76 4.89 -7.46 15.65
N LEU A 77 4.33 -8.45 14.98
CA LEU A 77 4.94 -9.15 13.84
C LEU A 77 3.98 -9.04 12.66
N MET A 78 4.50 -8.90 11.44
CA MET A 78 3.69 -9.02 10.24
C MET A 78 3.21 -10.46 10.11
N GLY A 79 1.91 -10.63 10.16
CA GLY A 79 1.23 -11.92 10.10
C GLY A 79 0.08 -11.92 9.08
N PRO A 80 -0.71 -12.99 9.05
CA PRO A 80 -1.90 -13.10 8.19
C PRO A 80 -2.89 -11.94 8.36
N GLU A 81 -2.92 -11.32 9.54
CA GLU A 81 -3.81 -10.21 9.92
C GLU A 81 -3.34 -8.84 9.41
N GLY A 82 -2.22 -8.77 8.68
CA GLY A 82 -1.67 -7.49 8.17
C GLY A 82 -2.68 -6.64 7.39
N TRP A 83 -3.71 -7.25 6.78
CA TRP A 83 -4.77 -6.50 6.10
C TRP A 83 -5.68 -5.71 7.08
N HIS A 84 -5.77 -6.11 8.36
CA HIS A 84 -6.50 -5.33 9.38
C HIS A 84 -5.87 -3.95 9.57
N ASP A 85 -4.55 -3.84 9.44
CA ASP A 85 -3.84 -2.57 9.57
C ASP A 85 -4.24 -1.59 8.46
N ALA A 86 -4.42 -2.07 7.23
CA ALA A 86 -4.88 -1.23 6.14
C ALA A 86 -6.33 -0.75 6.35
N VAL A 87 -7.20 -1.59 6.93
CA VAL A 87 -8.57 -1.20 7.32
C VAL A 87 -8.52 -0.16 8.43
N ALA A 88 -7.81 -0.44 9.52
CA ALA A 88 -7.71 0.46 10.68
C ALA A 88 -7.11 1.82 10.28
N ALA A 89 -6.06 1.83 9.45
CA ALA A 89 -5.43 3.05 8.96
C ALA A 89 -6.40 3.85 8.05
N GLY A 90 -7.17 3.18 7.22
CA GLY A 90 -8.19 3.83 6.40
C GLY A 90 -9.28 4.49 7.23
N GLU A 91 -9.80 3.79 8.24
CA GLU A 91 -10.82 4.31 9.16
C GLU A 91 -10.27 5.49 9.99
N ALA A 92 -9.03 5.37 10.51
CA ALA A 92 -8.38 6.44 11.26
C ALA A 92 -8.15 7.68 10.39
N LEU A 93 -7.77 7.52 9.11
CA LEU A 93 -7.60 8.63 8.19
C LEU A 93 -8.92 9.36 7.93
N LEU A 94 -10.01 8.63 7.67
CA LEU A 94 -11.33 9.24 7.49
C LEU A 94 -11.76 10.01 8.74
N ALA A 95 -11.63 9.40 9.92
CA ALA A 95 -11.99 10.05 11.19
C ALA A 95 -11.14 11.29 11.50
N ALA A 96 -9.85 11.26 11.14
CA ALA A 96 -8.96 12.38 11.40
C ALA A 96 -9.09 13.54 10.40
N SER A 97 -9.62 13.30 9.20
CA SER A 97 -9.62 14.28 8.10
C SER A 97 -10.99 14.81 7.71
N ASP A 98 -12.07 14.20 8.22
CA ASP A 98 -13.45 14.45 7.79
C ASP A 98 -13.65 14.31 6.26
N ALA A 99 -12.79 13.51 5.62
CA ALA A 99 -12.84 13.32 4.17
C ALA A 99 -14.08 12.47 3.78
N PRO A 100 -14.81 12.85 2.72
CA PRO A 100 -16.06 12.17 2.35
C PRO A 100 -15.87 10.79 1.70
N TRP A 101 -14.65 10.45 1.29
CA TRP A 101 -14.31 9.18 0.67
C TRP A 101 -12.82 8.84 0.82
N LEU A 102 -12.50 7.57 0.65
CA LEU A 102 -11.15 7.03 0.76
C LEU A 102 -10.74 6.31 -0.52
N ALA A 103 -9.61 6.70 -1.09
CA ALA A 103 -8.84 5.90 -2.03
C ALA A 103 -7.61 5.32 -1.34
N ALA A 104 -7.06 4.24 -1.86
CA ALA A 104 -5.84 3.68 -1.30
C ALA A 104 -4.84 3.28 -2.39
N ARG A 105 -3.54 3.41 -2.06
CA ARG A 105 -2.41 2.98 -2.88
C ARG A 105 -1.61 1.95 -2.08
N GLY A 106 -1.30 0.81 -2.70
CA GLY A 106 -0.46 -0.22 -2.10
C GLY A 106 0.62 -0.70 -3.06
N ALA A 107 1.84 -0.89 -2.57
CA ALA A 107 2.96 -1.40 -3.35
C ALA A 107 3.41 -2.77 -2.80
N SER A 108 3.72 -3.73 -3.68
CA SER A 108 4.24 -5.04 -3.31
C SER A 108 3.40 -5.72 -2.21
N MET A 109 3.97 -6.05 -1.06
CA MET A 109 3.27 -6.54 0.13
C MET A 109 2.06 -5.67 0.51
N GLY A 110 2.23 -4.33 0.52
CA GLY A 110 1.12 -3.41 0.81
C GLY A 110 0.00 -3.49 -0.22
N GLY A 111 0.29 -3.81 -1.47
CA GLY A 111 -0.71 -4.08 -2.51
C GLY A 111 -1.48 -5.39 -2.27
N CYS A 112 -0.79 -6.43 -1.79
CA CYS A 112 -1.40 -7.69 -1.39
C CYS A 112 -2.40 -7.49 -0.24
N PHE A 113 -1.95 -6.94 0.88
CA PHE A 113 -2.81 -6.72 2.05
C PHE A 113 -3.93 -5.70 1.80
N LEU A 114 -3.70 -4.70 0.95
CA LEU A 114 -4.75 -3.77 0.54
C LEU A 114 -5.85 -4.45 -0.29
N LEU A 115 -5.52 -5.40 -1.15
CA LEU A 115 -6.53 -6.20 -1.87
C LEU A 115 -7.38 -7.02 -0.90
N LEU A 116 -6.77 -7.66 0.09
CA LEU A 116 -7.49 -8.39 1.14
C LEU A 116 -8.39 -7.46 1.95
N ALA A 117 -7.88 -6.30 2.37
CA ALA A 117 -8.66 -5.28 3.07
C ALA A 117 -9.87 -4.79 2.26
N ALA A 118 -9.67 -4.51 0.97
CA ALA A 118 -10.75 -4.07 0.08
C ALA A 118 -11.80 -5.16 -0.15
N ARG A 119 -11.40 -6.43 -0.18
CA ARG A 119 -12.34 -7.54 -0.28
C ARG A 119 -13.15 -7.73 0.99
N ALA A 120 -12.51 -7.59 2.16
CA ALA A 120 -13.16 -7.70 3.48
C ALA A 120 -14.07 -6.50 3.79
N ARG A 121 -13.71 -5.30 3.32
CA ARG A 121 -14.41 -4.03 3.58
C ARG A 121 -14.71 -3.28 2.26
N PRO A 122 -15.60 -3.81 1.41
CA PRO A 122 -15.81 -3.29 0.04
C PRO A 122 -16.37 -1.87 0.00
N ALA A 123 -17.01 -1.39 1.08
CA ALA A 123 -17.54 -0.03 1.17
C ALA A 123 -16.49 1.00 1.63
N LEU A 124 -15.35 0.57 2.20
CA LEU A 124 -14.37 1.48 2.77
C LEU A 124 -13.57 2.21 1.68
N PHE A 125 -13.13 1.47 0.67
CA PHE A 125 -12.25 2.01 -0.38
C PHE A 125 -13.02 2.29 -1.67
N ARG A 126 -13.07 3.54 -2.09
CA ARG A 126 -13.73 3.96 -3.35
C ARG A 126 -12.93 3.55 -4.58
N SER A 127 -11.61 3.58 -4.50
CA SER A 127 -10.72 3.13 -5.58
C SER A 127 -9.36 2.68 -5.03
N LEU A 128 -8.67 1.85 -5.80
CA LEU A 128 -7.36 1.31 -5.46
C LEU A 128 -6.34 1.66 -6.54
N ALA A 129 -5.09 1.87 -6.13
CA ALA A 129 -3.92 1.89 -7.00
C ALA A 129 -2.93 0.86 -6.49
N LEU A 130 -2.72 -0.21 -7.24
CA LEU A 130 -1.88 -1.34 -6.86
C LEU A 130 -0.62 -1.35 -7.72
N LEU A 131 0.54 -1.22 -7.09
CA LEU A 131 1.84 -1.15 -7.73
C LEU A 131 2.57 -2.47 -7.49
N CYS A 132 2.85 -3.21 -8.56
CA CYS A 132 3.49 -4.54 -8.49
C CYS A 132 3.02 -5.35 -7.26
N PRO A 133 1.69 -5.52 -7.05
CA PRO A 133 1.18 -6.21 -5.86
C PRO A 133 1.74 -7.63 -5.81
N ALA A 134 2.35 -7.99 -4.67
CA ALA A 134 2.99 -9.29 -4.50
C ALA A 134 1.94 -10.39 -4.31
N ASP A 135 2.14 -11.55 -4.94
CA ASP A 135 1.37 -12.76 -4.65
C ASP A 135 1.98 -13.57 -3.49
N GLY A 136 1.29 -14.63 -3.08
CA GLY A 136 1.76 -15.47 -1.99
C GLY A 136 3.12 -16.12 -2.27
N ALA A 137 3.40 -16.49 -3.52
CA ALA A 137 4.68 -17.11 -3.89
C ALA A 137 5.85 -16.12 -3.80
N SER A 138 5.65 -14.88 -4.28
CA SER A 138 6.67 -13.83 -4.19
C SER A 138 6.96 -13.44 -2.73
N LEU A 139 5.92 -13.33 -1.89
CA LEU A 139 6.11 -13.04 -0.47
C LEU A 139 6.79 -14.19 0.28
N LEU A 140 6.51 -15.45 -0.08
CA LEU A 140 7.21 -16.61 0.49
C LEU A 140 8.69 -16.61 0.10
N ALA A 141 9.01 -16.31 -1.17
CA ALA A 141 10.40 -16.23 -1.63
C ALA A 141 11.18 -15.15 -0.86
N GLY A 142 10.58 -13.96 -0.69
CA GLY A 142 11.19 -12.90 0.12
C GLY A 142 11.36 -13.27 1.60
N LEU A 143 10.42 -14.04 2.17
CA LEU A 143 10.53 -14.53 3.54
C LEU A 143 11.66 -15.59 3.67
N ASP A 144 11.79 -16.47 2.68
CA ASP A 144 12.87 -17.47 2.63
C ASP A 144 14.23 -16.78 2.53
N GLU A 145 14.37 -15.79 1.63
CA GLU A 145 15.60 -15.00 1.47
C GLU A 145 16.03 -14.30 2.76
N MET A 146 15.08 -13.73 3.52
CA MET A 146 15.40 -13.09 4.81
C MET A 146 15.84 -14.08 5.89
N GLU A 147 15.46 -15.35 5.82
CA GLU A 147 15.85 -16.39 6.77
C GLU A 147 17.19 -17.06 6.41
N GLU A 148 17.74 -16.81 5.20
CA GLU A 148 19.05 -17.34 4.82
C GLU A 148 20.13 -16.89 5.79
N PRO A 149 21.05 -17.81 6.22
CA PRO A 149 22.10 -17.50 7.19
C PRO A 149 23.03 -16.34 6.74
N GLU A 150 23.22 -16.20 5.44
CA GLU A 150 24.05 -15.15 4.83
C GLU A 150 23.50 -13.74 5.11
N ASN A 151 22.19 -13.63 5.33
CA ASN A 151 21.50 -12.38 5.66
C ASN A 151 21.29 -12.19 7.17
N ALA A 152 21.78 -13.12 8.01
CA ALA A 152 21.57 -13.05 9.46
C ALA A 152 22.27 -11.83 10.10
N ASP A 153 23.39 -11.41 9.55
CA ASP A 153 24.20 -10.30 10.05
C ASP A 153 24.01 -9.01 9.23
N ASP A 154 23.01 -8.96 8.33
CA ASP A 154 22.69 -7.75 7.56
C ASP A 154 22.28 -6.63 8.54
N PRO A 155 23.05 -5.51 8.61
CA PRO A 155 22.72 -4.38 9.47
C PRO A 155 21.37 -3.74 9.12
N ASP A 156 20.88 -3.94 7.88
CA ASP A 156 19.61 -3.43 7.42
C ASP A 156 18.46 -4.41 7.68
N ARG A 157 18.72 -5.57 8.29
CA ARG A 157 17.70 -6.60 8.59
C ARG A 157 16.53 -6.06 9.40
N GLU A 158 16.77 -5.14 10.33
CA GLU A 158 15.72 -4.47 11.10
C GLU A 158 14.77 -3.65 10.21
N TYR A 159 15.24 -3.18 9.04
CA TYR A 159 14.41 -2.43 8.09
C TYR A 159 13.47 -3.33 7.28
N TYR A 160 13.82 -4.62 7.10
CA TYR A 160 12.97 -5.55 6.33
C TYR A 160 11.69 -5.96 7.05
N GLY A 161 11.55 -5.61 8.32
CA GLY A 161 10.40 -5.93 9.13
C GLY A 161 10.57 -7.22 9.93
N ARG A 162 9.71 -7.38 10.92
CA ARG A 162 9.62 -8.57 11.76
C ARG A 162 8.38 -9.36 11.36
N PHE A 163 8.53 -10.64 11.06
CA PHE A 163 7.50 -11.49 10.49
C PHE A 163 7.16 -12.66 11.40
N ASP A 164 5.87 -12.98 11.52
CA ASP A 164 5.40 -14.26 12.03
C ASP A 164 5.51 -15.32 10.92
N ALA A 165 6.70 -15.87 10.72
CA ALA A 165 6.94 -16.86 9.68
C ALA A 165 6.06 -18.12 9.85
N VAL A 166 5.72 -18.50 11.08
CA VAL A 166 4.88 -19.66 11.39
C VAL A 166 3.45 -19.45 10.88
N GLY A 167 2.87 -18.29 11.14
CA GLY A 167 1.52 -17.96 10.68
C GLY A 167 1.48 -17.59 9.18
N LEU A 168 2.50 -16.84 8.70
CA LEU A 168 2.52 -16.38 7.31
C LEU A 168 2.71 -17.50 6.28
N ARG A 169 3.59 -18.49 6.53
CA ARG A 169 3.89 -19.53 5.54
C ARG A 169 2.66 -20.30 5.08
N PRO A 170 1.82 -20.87 5.94
CA PRO A 170 0.61 -21.56 5.50
C PRO A 170 -0.41 -20.59 4.86
N PHE A 171 -0.54 -19.38 5.38
CA PHE A 171 -1.41 -18.36 4.82
C PHE A 171 -1.02 -17.99 3.38
N LEU A 172 0.26 -17.69 3.12
CA LEU A 172 0.77 -17.29 1.79
C LEU A 172 0.68 -18.45 0.79
N ARG A 173 0.91 -19.71 1.22
CA ARG A 173 0.72 -20.89 0.34
C ARG A 173 -0.73 -21.08 -0.09
N GLY A 174 -1.69 -20.74 0.76
CA GLY A 174 -3.12 -20.82 0.47
C GLY A 174 -3.70 -19.58 -0.19
N LEU A 175 -2.92 -18.51 -0.38
CA LEU A 175 -3.43 -17.24 -0.84
C LEU A 175 -3.75 -17.22 -2.34
N ASP A 176 -5.04 -17.14 -2.68
CA ASP A 176 -5.53 -16.84 -4.04
C ASP A 176 -5.84 -15.35 -4.19
N LEU A 177 -4.80 -14.56 -4.49
CA LEU A 177 -4.95 -13.12 -4.65
C LEU A 177 -5.75 -12.76 -5.92
N VAL A 178 -5.67 -13.58 -6.96
CA VAL A 178 -6.45 -13.40 -8.21
C VAL A 178 -7.93 -13.63 -7.95
N GLY A 179 -8.28 -14.68 -7.22
CA GLY A 179 -9.65 -14.94 -6.76
C GLY A 179 -10.17 -13.82 -5.84
N THR A 180 -9.32 -13.33 -4.92
CA THR A 180 -9.62 -12.19 -4.04
C THR A 180 -9.94 -10.92 -4.84
N ALA A 181 -9.20 -10.65 -5.91
CA ALA A 181 -9.39 -9.48 -6.77
C ALA A 181 -10.64 -9.58 -7.67
N ARG A 182 -11.20 -10.78 -7.83
CA ARG A 182 -12.29 -11.04 -8.78
C ARG A 182 -13.48 -10.11 -8.55
N GLY A 183 -13.81 -9.37 -9.60
CA GLY A 183 -14.98 -8.47 -9.61
C GLY A 183 -14.79 -7.17 -8.83
N LEU A 184 -13.61 -6.88 -8.25
CA LEU A 184 -13.35 -5.57 -7.63
C LEU A 184 -13.25 -4.49 -8.71
N PRO A 185 -14.06 -3.42 -8.63
CA PRO A 185 -14.04 -2.34 -9.60
C PRO A 185 -13.06 -1.23 -9.19
N ARG A 186 -12.80 -0.30 -10.12
CA ARG A 186 -12.06 0.94 -9.87
C ARG A 186 -10.63 0.72 -9.37
N VAL A 187 -9.93 -0.21 -10.02
CA VAL A 187 -8.54 -0.53 -9.71
C VAL A 187 -7.60 -0.02 -10.82
N LEU A 188 -6.59 0.74 -10.42
CA LEU A 188 -5.43 1.05 -11.25
C LEU A 188 -4.32 0.08 -10.88
N LEU A 189 -3.78 -0.64 -11.86
CA LEU A 189 -2.56 -1.45 -11.73
C LEU A 189 -1.38 -0.71 -12.36
N ALA A 190 -0.19 -0.86 -11.77
CA ALA A 190 1.06 -0.45 -12.38
C ALA A 190 2.14 -1.50 -12.13
N HIS A 191 2.89 -1.91 -13.16
CA HIS A 191 3.92 -2.94 -13.04
C HIS A 191 5.00 -2.74 -14.11
N ALA A 192 6.26 -3.02 -13.77
CA ALA A 192 7.35 -3.06 -14.74
C ALA A 192 7.53 -4.46 -15.31
N ARG A 193 7.89 -4.58 -16.61
CA ARG A 193 8.06 -5.88 -17.27
C ARG A 193 9.28 -6.64 -16.76
N ASP A 194 10.29 -5.92 -16.32
CA ASP A 194 11.58 -6.39 -15.81
C ASP A 194 11.60 -6.54 -14.27
N ASP A 195 10.42 -6.63 -13.63
CA ASP A 195 10.32 -6.88 -12.19
C ASP A 195 10.81 -8.31 -11.89
N ASP A 196 11.88 -8.39 -11.10
CA ASP A 196 12.56 -9.62 -10.70
C ASP A 196 12.06 -10.19 -9.36
N ALA A 197 11.39 -9.37 -8.55
CA ALA A 197 10.83 -9.79 -7.26
C ALA A 197 9.39 -10.32 -7.38
N VAL A 198 8.56 -9.66 -8.19
CA VAL A 198 7.17 -10.07 -8.44
C VAL A 198 6.95 -10.25 -9.94
N PRO A 199 6.65 -11.48 -10.42
CA PRO A 199 6.47 -11.74 -11.84
C PRO A 199 5.38 -10.85 -12.46
N PHE A 200 5.71 -10.11 -13.52
CA PHE A 200 4.77 -9.26 -14.28
C PHE A 200 3.48 -9.99 -14.66
N ALA A 201 3.59 -11.29 -14.99
CA ALA A 201 2.45 -12.15 -15.33
C ALA A 201 1.40 -12.23 -14.22
N HIS A 202 1.78 -11.99 -12.94
CA HIS A 202 0.82 -11.94 -11.85
C HIS A 202 -0.14 -10.76 -12.02
N SER A 203 0.36 -9.54 -12.29
CA SER A 203 -0.51 -8.39 -12.56
C SER A 203 -1.34 -8.53 -13.83
N VAL A 204 -0.87 -9.26 -14.83
CA VAL A 204 -1.70 -9.60 -16.00
C VAL A 204 -2.92 -10.45 -15.58
N ARG A 205 -2.69 -11.49 -14.75
CA ARG A 205 -3.80 -12.31 -14.20
C ARG A 205 -4.76 -11.48 -13.34
N LEU A 206 -4.23 -10.59 -12.49
CA LEU A 206 -5.08 -9.69 -11.70
C LEU A 206 -5.93 -8.79 -12.60
N ALA A 207 -5.35 -8.19 -13.64
CA ALA A 207 -6.07 -7.30 -14.56
C ALA A 207 -7.25 -8.01 -15.24
N THR A 208 -7.14 -9.30 -15.54
CA THR A 208 -8.23 -10.10 -16.14
C THR A 208 -9.32 -10.49 -15.15
N ALA A 209 -9.02 -10.52 -13.85
CA ALA A 209 -9.97 -10.87 -12.80
C ALA A 209 -10.79 -9.66 -12.30
N LEU A 210 -10.22 -8.45 -12.40
CA LEU A 210 -10.84 -7.21 -11.94
C LEU A 210 -12.07 -6.82 -12.80
N ALA A 211 -13.03 -6.13 -12.20
CA ALA A 211 -14.16 -5.54 -12.92
C ALA A 211 -13.81 -4.13 -13.43
N ALA A 212 -14.53 -3.70 -14.47
CA ALA A 212 -14.42 -2.32 -14.97
C ALA A 212 -15.03 -1.31 -13.97
N PRO A 213 -14.53 -0.08 -13.91
CA PRO A 213 -13.38 0.41 -14.62
C PRO A 213 -12.05 -0.09 -14.01
N THR A 214 -11.16 -0.58 -14.86
CA THR A 214 -9.79 -0.96 -14.50
C THR A 214 -8.81 -0.29 -15.46
N ARG A 215 -7.65 0.13 -14.97
CA ARG A 215 -6.55 0.66 -15.77
C ARG A 215 -5.27 -0.08 -15.44
N PHE A 216 -4.50 -0.46 -16.46
CA PHE A 216 -3.19 -1.08 -16.26
C PHE A 216 -2.10 -0.22 -16.94
N ILE A 217 -1.17 0.29 -16.13
CA ILE A 217 0.03 0.99 -16.58
C ILE A 217 1.17 0.00 -16.59
N VAL A 218 1.75 -0.22 -17.75
CA VAL A 218 2.90 -1.10 -17.95
C VAL A 218 4.12 -0.23 -18.18
N LEU A 219 5.14 -0.41 -17.33
CA LEU A 219 6.48 0.14 -17.56
C LEU A 219 7.34 -0.90 -18.27
N ASN A 220 8.12 -0.50 -19.24
CA ASN A 220 9.00 -1.43 -19.96
C ASN A 220 10.18 -1.87 -19.11
N GLU A 221 10.66 -0.97 -18.24
CA GLU A 221 11.82 -1.14 -17.38
C GLU A 221 11.62 -0.41 -16.05
N GLY A 222 12.48 -0.67 -15.06
CA GLY A 222 12.50 -0.02 -13.75
C GLY A 222 12.45 -1.00 -12.58
N GLY A 223 12.35 -2.31 -12.87
CA GLY A 223 12.34 -3.35 -11.87
C GLY A 223 11.20 -3.23 -10.87
N HIS A 224 11.31 -3.91 -9.73
CA HIS A 224 10.29 -3.92 -8.67
C HIS A 224 9.97 -2.53 -8.12
N HIS A 225 10.95 -1.63 -8.05
CA HIS A 225 10.78 -0.29 -7.51
C HIS A 225 10.31 0.75 -8.55
N GLY A 226 10.36 0.43 -9.83
CA GLY A 226 10.01 1.34 -10.93
C GLY A 226 8.63 1.97 -10.78
N PRO A 227 7.54 1.21 -10.56
CA PRO A 227 6.21 1.78 -10.38
C PRO A 227 6.12 2.76 -9.19
N GLY A 228 6.82 2.46 -8.08
CA GLY A 228 6.85 3.29 -6.88
C GLY A 228 7.54 4.63 -7.09
N ARG A 229 8.60 4.65 -7.91
CA ARG A 229 9.44 5.83 -8.22
C ARG A 229 8.96 6.64 -9.42
N SER A 230 8.01 6.13 -10.20
CA SER A 230 7.55 6.76 -11.44
C SER A 230 6.65 7.97 -11.18
N PRO A 231 7.04 9.19 -11.61
CA PRO A 231 6.16 10.37 -11.54
C PRO A 231 4.88 10.20 -12.37
N LEU A 232 4.92 9.40 -13.44
CA LEU A 232 3.75 9.07 -14.24
C LEU A 232 2.73 8.28 -13.40
N VAL A 233 3.19 7.25 -12.68
CA VAL A 233 2.34 6.41 -11.83
C VAL A 233 1.81 7.20 -10.65
N ALA A 234 2.62 8.08 -10.03
CA ALA A 234 2.17 8.95 -8.95
C ALA A 234 1.03 9.87 -9.40
N ARG A 235 1.19 10.59 -10.52
CA ARG A 235 0.13 11.43 -11.10
C ARG A 235 -1.11 10.63 -11.48
N ALA A 236 -0.92 9.44 -12.07
CA ALA A 236 -2.04 8.58 -12.44
C ALA A 236 -2.81 8.08 -11.21
N THR A 237 -2.12 7.78 -10.10
CA THR A 237 -2.73 7.42 -8.81
C THR A 237 -3.65 8.52 -8.30
N LEU A 238 -3.16 9.76 -8.24
CA LEU A 238 -3.94 10.91 -7.77
C LEU A 238 -5.14 11.22 -8.69
N ALA A 239 -4.91 11.19 -9.99
CA ALA A 239 -5.99 11.37 -10.98
C ALA A 239 -7.05 10.28 -10.87
N TRP A 240 -6.64 9.02 -10.65
CA TRP A 240 -7.54 7.88 -10.47
C TRP A 240 -8.37 8.00 -9.19
N ALA A 241 -7.71 8.35 -8.07
CA ALA A 241 -8.38 8.59 -6.79
C ALA A 241 -9.46 9.67 -6.91
N LYS A 242 -9.14 10.82 -7.49
CA LYS A 242 -10.08 11.94 -7.69
C LYS A 242 -11.23 11.57 -8.64
N LYS A 243 -10.95 10.83 -9.71
CA LYS A 243 -11.97 10.43 -10.71
C LYS A 243 -13.02 9.50 -10.12
N HIS A 244 -12.64 8.64 -9.17
CA HIS A 244 -13.49 7.57 -8.63
C HIS A 244 -13.85 7.76 -7.16
N GLY A 245 -13.46 8.87 -6.54
CA GLY A 245 -13.73 9.19 -5.15
C GLY A 245 -15.11 9.80 -4.90
N GLY A 246 -15.49 10.74 -5.71
CA GLY A 246 -16.74 11.50 -5.54
C GLY A 246 -17.65 11.42 -6.73
#